data_947dea729715f224d3733c2bededfa69
#
_entry.id   947dea729715f224d3733c2bededfa69
#
_cell.length_a   1.000
_cell.length_b   1.000
_cell.length_c   1.000
_cell.angle_alpha   90.00
_cell.angle_beta   90.00
_cell.angle_gamma   90.00
#
_symmetry.space_group_name_H-M   'P 1'
#
loop_
_entity.id
_entity.type
_entity.pdbx_description
1 polymer ?
#
loop_
_entity_poly.entity_id
_entity_poly.type
_entity_poly.pdbx_seq_one_letter_code
_entity_poly.pdbx_strand_id
1 'polypeptide(L)'
;FETALGYANEAKRRFGIDPAFLLAILTQESNLGKNVGQCFLTDTATGNGKGANTGSAQVRVMSPTRDVPVFLSITSKLGIDYSSTRVSCWIPMYGKKDKLPYGWGGAMGPAQFIPSTWKIFENRLRSLLGREANPWNPHDAFMASAMYLTDLGAVGDSASAQQRAACKYYGTGGASCSYSTSVMKFKKGIQSNIDLLQN
;
A
#
# COMPACT_ATOMS: atom_id res chain seq x y z
N PHE A 1 -15.58 -4.88 7.80
CA PHE A 1 -14.60 -4.90 8.90
C PHE A 1 -14.24 -6.32 9.33
N GLU A 2 -15.19 -7.20 9.53
CA GLU A 2 -14.95 -8.58 9.98
C GLU A 2 -14.04 -9.38 9.03
N THR A 3 -14.25 -9.29 7.73
CA THR A 3 -13.37 -9.92 6.73
C THR A 3 -11.95 -9.39 6.82
N ALA A 4 -11.78 -8.07 6.94
CA ALA A 4 -10.47 -7.44 7.10
C ALA A 4 -9.80 -7.85 8.42
N LEU A 5 -10.56 -7.97 9.51
CA LEU A 5 -10.06 -8.47 10.79
C LEU A 5 -9.60 -9.93 10.67
N GLY A 6 -10.32 -10.76 9.89
CA GLY A 6 -9.91 -12.12 9.59
C GLY A 6 -8.53 -12.18 8.93
N TYR A 7 -8.28 -11.34 7.93
CA TYR A 7 -6.97 -11.24 7.26
C TYR A 7 -5.89 -10.73 8.22
N ALA A 8 -6.21 -9.73 9.05
CA ALA A 8 -5.25 -9.20 10.04
C ALA A 8 -4.88 -10.25 11.10
N ASN A 9 -5.83 -11.07 11.54
CA ASN A 9 -5.57 -12.18 12.46
C ASN A 9 -4.73 -13.30 11.81
N GLU A 10 -4.93 -13.58 10.53
CA GLU A 10 -4.05 -14.48 9.78
C GLU A 10 -2.62 -13.91 9.71
N ALA A 11 -2.48 -12.63 9.41
CA ALA A 11 -1.18 -11.95 9.39
C ALA A 11 -0.48 -12.00 10.75
N LYS A 12 -1.22 -11.86 11.86
CA LYS A 12 -0.67 -12.05 13.21
C LYS A 12 -0.09 -13.45 13.40
N ARG A 13 -0.83 -14.49 13.01
CA ARG A 13 -0.36 -15.88 13.12
C ARG A 13 0.89 -16.17 12.29
N ARG A 14 0.98 -15.57 11.09
CA ARG A 14 2.08 -15.80 10.14
C ARG A 14 3.31 -14.95 10.43
N PHE A 15 3.12 -13.70 10.83
CA PHE A 15 4.18 -12.67 10.88
C PHE A 15 4.37 -12.04 12.26
N GLY A 16 3.45 -12.24 13.19
CA GLY A 16 3.50 -11.60 14.50
C GLY A 16 3.15 -10.11 14.50
N ILE A 17 2.50 -9.60 13.46
CA ILE A 17 2.07 -8.20 13.36
C ILE A 17 0.75 -8.02 14.14
N ASP A 18 0.68 -6.95 14.92
CA ASP A 18 -0.53 -6.56 15.65
C ASP A 18 -1.69 -6.28 14.67
N PRO A 19 -2.84 -6.98 14.80
CA PRO A 19 -3.97 -6.82 13.90
C PRO A 19 -4.51 -5.39 13.84
N ALA A 20 -4.62 -4.70 14.97
CA ALA A 20 -5.11 -3.32 15.01
C ALA A 20 -4.15 -2.36 14.29
N PHE A 21 -2.84 -2.60 14.40
CA PHE A 21 -1.84 -1.82 13.69
C PHE A 21 -1.89 -2.06 12.18
N LEU A 22 -1.96 -3.31 11.74
CA LEU A 22 -2.08 -3.64 10.31
C LEU A 22 -3.35 -3.04 9.70
N LEU A 23 -4.49 -3.17 10.38
CA LEU A 23 -5.75 -2.56 9.96
C LEU A 23 -5.64 -1.03 9.89
N ALA A 24 -4.90 -0.40 10.81
CA ALA A 24 -4.67 1.04 10.80
C ALA A 24 -3.85 1.48 9.59
N ILE A 25 -2.81 0.75 9.21
CA ILE A 25 -2.04 1.00 7.99
C ILE A 25 -2.96 0.92 6.76
N LEU A 26 -3.72 -0.17 6.59
CA LEU A 26 -4.61 -0.34 5.44
C LEU A 26 -5.77 0.68 5.42
N THR A 27 -6.20 1.16 6.58
CA THR A 27 -7.17 2.25 6.70
C THR A 27 -6.56 3.55 6.20
N GLN A 28 -5.35 3.88 6.64
CA GLN A 28 -4.61 5.07 6.21
C GLN A 28 -4.36 5.07 4.71
N GLU A 29 -3.98 3.92 4.14
CA GLU A 29 -3.63 3.82 2.72
C GLU A 29 -4.84 3.92 1.79
N SER A 30 -5.90 3.19 2.08
CA SER A 30 -6.97 3.00 1.12
C SER A 30 -8.37 2.90 1.74
N ASN A 31 -8.52 3.22 3.01
CA ASN A 31 -9.76 2.96 3.75
C ASN A 31 -10.19 1.49 3.60
N LEU A 32 -9.28 0.58 3.90
CA LEU A 32 -9.46 -0.89 3.79
C LEU A 32 -9.85 -1.34 2.37
N GLY A 33 -9.25 -0.72 1.35
CA GLY A 33 -9.45 -1.08 -0.04
C GLY A 33 -10.63 -0.39 -0.73
N LYS A 34 -11.32 0.54 -0.07
CA LYS A 34 -12.41 1.31 -0.70
C LYS A 34 -11.89 2.33 -1.72
N ASN A 35 -10.66 2.80 -1.54
CA ASN A 35 -10.01 3.74 -2.44
C ASN A 35 -8.63 3.22 -2.85
N VAL A 36 -8.57 2.53 -3.98
CA VAL A 36 -7.32 1.93 -4.52
C VAL A 36 -6.70 2.76 -5.65
N GLY A 37 -7.17 3.98 -5.83
CA GLY A 37 -6.65 4.91 -6.82
C GLY A 37 -7.68 5.37 -7.83
N GLN A 38 -7.42 6.56 -8.41
CA GLN A 38 -8.32 7.27 -9.29
C GLN A 38 -7.74 7.48 -10.69
N CYS A 39 -6.62 6.81 -11.02
CA CYS A 39 -5.93 6.96 -12.30
C CYS A 39 -5.71 5.63 -13.02
N PHE A 40 -5.65 5.71 -14.35
CA PHE A 40 -5.17 4.67 -15.24
C PHE A 40 -3.88 5.13 -15.93
N LEU A 41 -2.91 4.24 -16.04
CA LEU A 41 -1.74 4.44 -16.90
C LEU A 41 -2.15 4.20 -18.36
N THR A 42 -1.93 5.17 -19.25
CA THR A 42 -2.25 5.03 -20.68
C THR A 42 -1.05 5.18 -21.60
N ASP A 43 0.00 5.87 -21.15
CA ASP A 43 1.24 6.06 -21.89
C ASP A 43 2.42 5.47 -21.10
N THR A 44 2.88 4.32 -21.55
CA THR A 44 3.98 3.60 -20.90
C THR A 44 5.35 4.25 -21.09
N ALA A 45 5.51 5.09 -22.11
CA ALA A 45 6.77 5.78 -22.40
C ALA A 45 6.98 6.99 -21.48
N THR A 46 5.91 7.75 -21.22
CA THR A 46 5.98 8.96 -20.39
C THR A 46 5.53 8.74 -18.94
N GLY A 47 4.78 7.68 -18.67
CA GLY A 47 4.13 7.44 -17.39
C GLY A 47 2.87 8.28 -17.16
N ASN A 48 2.35 8.92 -18.18
CA ASN A 48 1.12 9.70 -18.14
C ASN A 48 -0.12 8.79 -18.30
N GLY A 49 -1.29 9.34 -17.99
CA GLY A 49 -2.53 8.59 -18.06
C GLY A 49 -3.77 9.46 -18.01
N LYS A 50 -4.83 8.92 -17.43
CA LYS A 50 -6.11 9.61 -17.31
C LYS A 50 -6.79 9.29 -15.97
N GLY A 51 -7.68 10.17 -15.55
CA GLY A 51 -8.57 9.94 -14.42
C GLY A 51 -9.53 8.78 -14.73
N ALA A 52 -9.65 7.85 -13.77
CA ALA A 52 -10.48 6.65 -13.95
C ALA A 52 -11.98 6.97 -14.06
N ASN A 53 -12.45 7.99 -13.35
CA ASN A 53 -13.86 8.39 -13.34
C ASN A 53 -14.15 9.55 -14.31
N THR A 54 -13.17 10.43 -14.56
CA THR A 54 -13.34 11.66 -15.33
C THR A 54 -12.85 11.56 -16.77
N GLY A 55 -11.91 10.64 -17.06
CA GLY A 55 -11.22 10.56 -18.33
C GLY A 55 -10.26 11.73 -18.60
N SER A 56 -10.11 12.68 -17.66
CA SER A 56 -9.23 13.84 -17.80
C SER A 56 -7.76 13.42 -17.85
N ALA A 57 -6.95 14.12 -18.65
CA ALA A 57 -5.52 13.86 -18.76
C ALA A 57 -4.83 14.02 -17.39
N GLN A 58 -3.98 13.08 -17.05
CA GLN A 58 -3.20 13.06 -15.82
C GLN A 58 -1.74 12.84 -16.14
N VAL A 59 -0.88 13.67 -15.56
CA VAL A 59 0.58 13.52 -15.70
C VAL A 59 1.13 12.71 -14.53
N ARG A 60 2.33 12.14 -14.72
CA ARG A 60 3.09 11.47 -13.65
C ARG A 60 2.29 10.39 -12.90
N VAL A 61 1.44 9.68 -13.61
CA VAL A 61 0.66 8.57 -13.03
C VAL A 61 1.60 7.47 -12.54
N MET A 62 2.70 7.21 -13.26
CA MET A 62 3.68 6.19 -12.87
C MET A 62 5.07 6.54 -13.40
N SER A 63 6.11 6.31 -12.61
CA SER A 63 7.50 6.49 -13.07
C SER A 63 7.81 5.56 -14.25
N PRO A 64 8.14 6.10 -15.45
CA PRO A 64 8.30 5.29 -16.64
C PRO A 64 9.52 4.37 -16.58
N THR A 65 10.55 4.73 -15.84
CA THR A 65 11.79 3.95 -15.73
C THR A 65 11.80 3.02 -14.51
N ARG A 66 11.29 3.48 -13.37
CA ARG A 66 11.31 2.73 -12.12
C ARG A 66 10.15 1.73 -12.01
N ASP A 67 8.94 2.15 -12.37
CA ASP A 67 7.72 1.41 -12.03
C ASP A 67 7.01 0.80 -13.24
N VAL A 68 6.94 1.47 -14.38
CA VAL A 68 6.17 0.99 -15.55
C VAL A 68 6.59 -0.41 -15.99
N PRO A 69 7.88 -0.75 -16.15
CA PRO A 69 8.26 -2.10 -16.55
C PRO A 69 7.80 -3.18 -15.58
N VAL A 70 7.87 -2.90 -14.28
CA VAL A 70 7.42 -3.82 -13.22
C VAL A 70 5.90 -3.94 -13.22
N PHE A 71 5.18 -2.84 -13.37
CA PHE A 71 3.72 -2.81 -13.45
C PHE A 71 3.20 -3.64 -14.62
N LEU A 72 3.81 -3.50 -15.81
CA LEU A 72 3.47 -4.31 -16.98
C LEU A 72 3.72 -5.80 -16.73
N SER A 73 4.80 -6.15 -16.04
CA SER A 73 5.06 -7.53 -15.64
C SER A 73 3.99 -8.07 -14.69
N ILE A 74 3.61 -7.30 -13.67
CA ILE A 74 2.56 -7.69 -12.70
C ILE A 74 1.23 -7.92 -13.42
N THR A 75 0.78 -6.97 -14.20
CA THR A 75 -0.51 -7.05 -14.91
C THR A 75 -0.52 -8.18 -15.93
N SER A 76 0.58 -8.41 -16.65
CA SER A 76 0.72 -9.52 -17.59
C SER A 76 0.61 -10.87 -16.90
N LYS A 77 1.31 -11.08 -15.78
CA LYS A 77 1.23 -12.34 -14.99
C LYS A 77 -0.17 -12.60 -14.46
N LEU A 78 -0.91 -11.55 -14.12
CA LEU A 78 -2.28 -11.66 -13.63
C LEU A 78 -3.33 -11.74 -14.75
N GLY A 79 -2.94 -11.54 -16.00
CA GLY A 79 -3.86 -11.52 -17.13
C GLY A 79 -4.85 -10.38 -17.14
N ILE A 80 -4.47 -9.22 -16.58
CA ILE A 80 -5.32 -8.02 -16.51
C ILE A 80 -4.78 -6.90 -17.40
N ASP A 81 -5.68 -6.05 -17.89
CA ASP A 81 -5.33 -4.90 -18.73
C ASP A 81 -4.77 -3.77 -17.86
N TYR A 82 -3.50 -3.42 -18.09
CA TYR A 82 -2.83 -2.35 -17.35
C TYR A 82 -3.54 -0.99 -17.52
N SER A 83 -4.08 -0.73 -18.71
CA SER A 83 -4.68 0.57 -19.05
C SER A 83 -6.06 0.81 -18.44
N SER A 84 -6.68 -0.23 -17.88
CA SER A 84 -7.96 -0.18 -17.17
C SER A 84 -7.85 -0.62 -15.71
N THR A 85 -6.64 -0.72 -15.19
CA THR A 85 -6.37 -1.10 -13.80
C THR A 85 -6.05 0.15 -12.96
N ARG A 86 -6.80 0.36 -11.88
CA ARG A 86 -6.68 1.55 -11.04
C ARG A 86 -5.37 1.57 -10.27
N VAL A 87 -4.73 2.74 -10.28
CA VAL A 87 -3.57 3.07 -9.45
C VAL A 87 -3.74 4.48 -8.88
N SER A 88 -2.95 4.86 -7.89
CA SER A 88 -3.01 6.22 -7.34
C SER A 88 -2.59 7.25 -8.39
N CYS A 89 -3.25 8.41 -8.37
CA CYS A 89 -2.82 9.59 -9.12
C CYS A 89 -1.61 10.25 -8.45
N TRP A 90 -0.86 11.02 -9.24
CA TRP A 90 0.19 11.87 -8.69
C TRP A 90 -0.41 12.98 -7.83
N ILE A 91 0.14 13.14 -6.63
CA ILE A 91 -0.10 14.29 -5.77
C ILE A 91 1.21 15.08 -5.76
N PRO A 92 1.25 16.31 -6.31
CA PRO A 92 2.46 17.10 -6.37
C PRO A 92 3.08 17.30 -4.98
N MET A 93 4.34 16.90 -4.85
CA MET A 93 5.17 17.23 -3.69
C MET A 93 6.20 18.27 -4.12
N TYR A 94 6.58 19.16 -3.24
CA TYR A 94 7.53 20.24 -3.54
C TYR A 94 8.85 20.02 -2.81
N GLY A 95 9.95 20.15 -3.55
CA GLY A 95 11.31 20.12 -3.01
C GLY A 95 11.57 21.31 -2.08
N LYS A 96 12.38 21.11 -1.05
CA LYS A 96 12.69 22.15 -0.08
C LYS A 96 13.58 23.28 -0.67
N LYS A 97 14.43 22.96 -1.64
CA LYS A 97 15.41 23.89 -2.20
C LYS A 97 14.89 24.74 -3.36
N ASP A 98 14.10 24.15 -4.24
CA ASP A 98 13.71 24.75 -5.53
C ASP A 98 12.20 24.90 -5.69
N LYS A 99 11.42 24.41 -4.73
CA LYS A 99 9.95 24.42 -4.77
C LYS A 99 9.35 23.77 -6.04
N LEU A 100 10.13 22.95 -6.73
CA LEU A 100 9.64 22.22 -7.90
C LEU A 100 8.84 20.98 -7.46
N PRO A 101 7.76 20.67 -8.16
CA PRO A 101 6.99 19.46 -7.87
C PRO A 101 7.81 18.21 -8.23
N TYR A 102 7.76 17.20 -7.39
CA TYR A 102 8.39 15.89 -7.60
C TYR A 102 7.47 14.74 -7.23
N GLY A 103 7.95 13.52 -7.45
CA GLY A 103 7.22 12.30 -7.14
C GLY A 103 6.36 11.80 -8.29
N TRP A 104 5.71 10.68 -8.07
CA TRP A 104 4.87 9.95 -9.02
C TRP A 104 3.68 9.33 -8.28
N GLY A 105 2.60 9.06 -9.02
CA GLY A 105 1.55 8.16 -8.58
C GLY A 105 1.93 6.69 -8.76
N GLY A 106 0.96 5.83 -8.98
CA GLY A 106 1.17 4.43 -9.37
C GLY A 106 1.10 3.43 -8.22
N ALA A 107 0.63 3.84 -7.04
CA ALA A 107 0.38 2.92 -5.93
C ALA A 107 -0.81 2.00 -6.23
N MET A 108 -0.67 0.72 -5.90
CA MET A 108 -1.57 -0.37 -6.28
C MET A 108 -2.34 -0.91 -5.09
N GLY A 109 -3.65 -1.08 -5.26
CA GLY A 109 -4.50 -1.85 -4.37
C GLY A 109 -4.63 -1.33 -2.94
N PRO A 110 -5.17 -2.15 -2.03
CA PRO A 110 -5.42 -1.74 -0.65
C PRO A 110 -4.18 -1.33 0.15
N ALA A 111 -3.02 -1.92 -0.11
CA ALA A 111 -1.76 -1.62 0.59
C ALA A 111 -0.96 -0.48 -0.03
N GLN A 112 -1.36 0.01 -1.21
CA GLN A 112 -0.77 1.16 -1.90
C GLN A 112 0.74 1.02 -2.16
N PHE A 113 1.22 -0.17 -2.49
CA PHE A 113 2.59 -0.36 -2.96
C PHE A 113 2.77 0.13 -4.39
N ILE A 114 3.80 0.94 -4.63
CA ILE A 114 4.27 1.17 -5.99
C ILE A 114 4.91 -0.12 -6.55
N PRO A 115 4.91 -0.31 -7.88
CA PRO A 115 5.38 -1.55 -8.49
C PRO A 115 6.78 -1.97 -8.07
N SER A 116 7.73 -1.04 -8.00
CA SER A 116 9.10 -1.34 -7.59
C SER A 116 9.22 -1.86 -6.16
N THR A 117 8.37 -1.40 -5.25
CA THR A 117 8.31 -1.91 -3.88
C THR A 117 7.65 -3.29 -3.83
N TRP A 118 6.54 -3.49 -4.55
CA TRP A 118 5.89 -4.79 -4.66
C TRP A 118 6.84 -5.90 -5.13
N LYS A 119 7.68 -5.60 -6.11
CA LYS A 119 8.67 -6.52 -6.65
C LYS A 119 9.60 -7.12 -5.57
N ILE A 120 9.89 -6.38 -4.51
CA ILE A 120 10.72 -6.85 -3.40
C ILE A 120 10.09 -8.07 -2.72
N PHE A 121 8.77 -8.13 -2.64
CA PHE A 121 7.99 -9.16 -1.94
C PHE A 121 7.42 -10.23 -2.86
N GLU A 122 7.37 -10.01 -4.15
CA GLU A 122 6.65 -10.83 -5.12
C GLU A 122 6.96 -12.33 -5.01
N ASN A 123 8.23 -12.69 -4.93
CA ASN A 123 8.65 -14.09 -4.83
C ASN A 123 8.28 -14.71 -3.48
N ARG A 124 8.45 -13.97 -2.38
CA ARG A 124 8.05 -14.44 -1.05
C ARG A 124 6.55 -14.62 -0.94
N LEU A 125 5.77 -13.71 -1.52
CA LEU A 125 4.32 -13.82 -1.58
C LEU A 125 3.86 -15.01 -2.40
N ARG A 126 4.48 -15.24 -3.56
CA ARG A 126 4.20 -16.43 -4.38
C ARG A 126 4.46 -17.71 -3.61
N SER A 127 5.56 -17.80 -2.88
CA SER A 127 5.88 -18.97 -2.04
C SER A 127 4.88 -19.13 -0.90
N LEU A 128 4.46 -18.04 -0.27
CA LEU A 128 3.48 -18.06 0.81
C LEU A 128 2.08 -18.51 0.33
N LEU A 129 1.64 -18.01 -0.83
CA LEU A 129 0.29 -18.21 -1.35
C LEU A 129 0.17 -19.44 -2.25
N GLY A 130 1.27 -19.98 -2.77
CA GLY A 130 1.27 -21.06 -3.77
C GLY A 130 0.77 -20.63 -5.15
N ARG A 131 0.69 -19.32 -5.42
CA ARG A 131 0.23 -18.71 -6.67
C ARG A 131 0.78 -17.30 -6.82
N GLU A 132 0.59 -16.69 -8.00
CA GLU A 132 0.90 -15.26 -8.17
C GLU A 132 0.04 -14.42 -7.22
N ALA A 133 0.69 -13.51 -6.50
CA ALA A 133 -0.01 -12.55 -5.65
C ALA A 133 -0.60 -11.42 -6.49
N ASN A 134 -1.77 -10.95 -6.10
CA ASN A 134 -2.48 -9.86 -6.76
C ASN A 134 -2.53 -8.64 -5.84
N PRO A 135 -1.86 -7.51 -6.20
CA PRO A 135 -1.86 -6.29 -5.40
C PRO A 135 -3.25 -5.72 -5.11
N TRP A 136 -4.23 -6.00 -5.96
CA TRP A 136 -5.62 -5.54 -5.82
C TRP A 136 -6.51 -6.51 -5.06
N ASN A 137 -6.05 -7.74 -4.81
CA ASN A 137 -6.76 -8.68 -3.95
C ASN A 137 -6.55 -8.28 -2.48
N PRO A 138 -7.63 -8.05 -1.69
CA PRO A 138 -7.49 -7.61 -0.30
C PRO A 138 -6.66 -8.54 0.57
N HIS A 139 -6.85 -9.85 0.49
CA HIS A 139 -6.07 -10.82 1.25
C HIS A 139 -4.57 -10.71 0.94
N ASP A 140 -4.21 -10.69 -0.35
CA ASP A 140 -2.82 -10.63 -0.79
C ASP A 140 -2.17 -9.30 -0.37
N ALA A 141 -2.92 -8.19 -0.44
CA ALA A 141 -2.47 -6.88 0.02
C ALA A 141 -2.19 -6.87 1.54
N PHE A 142 -3.04 -7.50 2.35
CA PHE A 142 -2.81 -7.67 3.79
C PHE A 142 -1.53 -8.46 4.06
N MET A 143 -1.33 -9.58 3.38
CA MET A 143 -0.14 -10.40 3.54
C MET A 143 1.13 -9.64 3.12
N ALA A 144 1.09 -8.91 2.02
CA ALA A 144 2.20 -8.08 1.55
C ALA A 144 2.54 -6.96 2.54
N SER A 145 1.53 -6.26 3.04
CA SER A 145 1.71 -5.20 4.02
C SER A 145 2.31 -5.74 5.33
N ALA A 146 1.80 -6.86 5.83
CA ALA A 146 2.33 -7.52 7.02
C ALA A 146 3.79 -7.96 6.84
N MET A 147 4.14 -8.53 5.69
CA MET A 147 5.50 -8.93 5.35
C MET A 147 6.45 -7.73 5.34
N TYR A 148 6.03 -6.62 4.72
CA TYR A 148 6.81 -5.39 4.69
C TYR A 148 6.99 -4.80 6.09
N LEU A 149 5.94 -4.72 6.88
CA LEU A 149 6.01 -4.21 8.26
C LEU A 149 6.90 -5.08 9.15
N THR A 150 6.95 -6.39 8.92
CA THR A 150 7.89 -7.30 9.58
C THR A 150 9.34 -6.92 9.25
N ASP A 151 9.64 -6.73 7.98
CA ASP A 151 10.97 -6.28 7.52
C ASP A 151 11.35 -4.92 8.11
N LEU A 152 10.37 -4.07 8.37
CA LEU A 152 10.57 -2.75 8.98
C LEU A 152 10.64 -2.76 10.52
N GLY A 153 10.52 -3.94 11.14
CA GLY A 153 10.71 -4.13 12.58
C GLY A 153 9.44 -3.98 13.43
N ALA A 154 8.25 -4.11 12.86
CA ALA A 154 6.99 -3.94 13.58
C ALA A 154 6.43 -5.24 14.19
N VAL A 155 7.25 -6.27 14.39
CA VAL A 155 6.79 -7.49 15.06
C VAL A 155 6.47 -7.19 16.54
N GLY A 156 5.34 -7.71 17.02
CA GLY A 156 4.87 -7.48 18.39
C GLY A 156 3.99 -6.24 18.50
N ASP A 157 3.91 -5.67 19.69
CA ASP A 157 2.97 -4.60 20.05
C ASP A 157 3.64 -3.28 20.51
N SER A 158 4.96 -3.18 20.39
CA SER A 158 5.68 -1.96 20.75
C SER A 158 5.24 -0.75 19.94
N ALA A 159 4.64 0.23 20.58
CA ALA A 159 4.18 1.47 19.94
C ALA A 159 5.33 2.21 19.23
N SER A 160 6.51 2.28 19.83
CA SER A 160 7.67 2.95 19.22
C SER A 160 8.16 2.22 17.96
N ALA A 161 8.19 0.88 17.97
CA ALA A 161 8.55 0.08 16.80
C ALA A 161 7.52 0.24 15.67
N GLN A 162 6.24 0.26 16.01
CA GLN A 162 5.15 0.48 15.06
C GLN A 162 5.22 1.88 14.42
N GLN A 163 5.49 2.91 15.19
CA GLN A 163 5.65 4.28 14.67
C GLN A 163 6.83 4.39 13.72
N ARG A 164 7.98 3.83 14.06
CA ARG A 164 9.15 3.80 13.17
C ARG A 164 8.86 3.05 11.88
N ALA A 165 8.21 1.89 11.97
CA ALA A 165 7.83 1.10 10.81
C ALA A 165 6.83 1.85 9.91
N ALA A 166 5.84 2.52 10.49
CA ALA A 166 4.87 3.32 9.76
C ALA A 166 5.55 4.47 8.98
N CYS A 167 6.49 5.18 9.59
CA CYS A 167 7.24 6.23 8.90
C CYS A 167 8.08 5.69 7.73
N LYS A 168 8.70 4.53 7.89
CA LYS A 168 9.43 3.85 6.80
C LYS A 168 8.49 3.35 5.71
N TYR A 169 7.32 2.84 6.06
CA TYR A 169 6.29 2.42 5.12
C TYR A 169 5.87 3.57 4.20
N TYR A 170 5.68 4.75 4.77
CA TYR A 170 5.38 5.97 4.03
C TYR A 170 6.59 6.52 3.24
N GLY A 171 7.82 6.15 3.63
CA GLY A 171 9.04 6.55 2.95
C GLY A 171 9.78 7.74 3.57
N THR A 172 9.36 8.23 4.75
CA THR A 172 10.03 9.35 5.42
C THR A 172 11.09 8.92 6.44
N GLY A 173 10.88 7.77 7.08
CA GLY A 173 11.72 7.33 8.20
C GLY A 173 11.51 8.18 9.46
N GLY A 174 12.41 8.00 10.45
CA GLY A 174 12.34 8.67 11.74
C GLY A 174 11.61 7.89 12.82
N ALA A 175 11.67 8.39 14.06
CA ALA A 175 11.00 7.78 15.21
C ALA A 175 9.49 7.98 15.18
N SER A 176 9.04 9.12 14.66
CA SER A 176 7.64 9.47 14.42
C SER A 176 7.53 10.45 13.27
N CYS A 177 6.35 10.55 12.66
CA CYS A 177 6.02 11.42 11.54
C CYS A 177 4.51 11.65 11.52
N SER A 178 4.02 12.59 10.70
CA SER A 178 2.57 12.84 10.56
C SER A 178 1.80 11.59 10.18
N TYR A 179 2.34 10.77 9.28
CA TYR A 179 1.76 9.49 8.88
C TYR A 179 1.62 8.53 10.07
N SER A 180 2.69 8.32 10.86
CA SER A 180 2.64 7.42 12.01
C SER A 180 1.66 7.91 13.09
N THR A 181 1.57 9.21 13.31
CA THR A 181 0.60 9.81 14.26
C THR A 181 -0.83 9.49 13.84
N SER A 182 -1.15 9.63 12.54
CA SER A 182 -2.45 9.27 11.99
C SER A 182 -2.75 7.77 12.13
N VAL A 183 -1.79 6.92 11.79
CA VAL A 183 -1.91 5.45 11.92
C VAL A 183 -2.19 5.05 13.37
N MET A 184 -1.45 5.60 14.34
CA MET A 184 -1.64 5.25 15.75
C MET A 184 -3.00 5.74 16.29
N LYS A 185 -3.53 6.83 15.76
CA LYS A 185 -4.90 7.29 16.06
C LYS A 185 -5.95 6.30 15.56
N PHE A 186 -5.83 5.84 14.31
CA PHE A 186 -6.69 4.78 13.76
C PHE A 186 -6.58 3.48 14.56
N LYS A 187 -5.35 3.07 14.89
CA LYS A 187 -5.10 1.86 15.70
C LYS A 187 -5.90 1.88 16.99
N LYS A 188 -5.90 2.99 17.74
CA LYS A 188 -6.64 3.12 19.00
C LYS A 188 -8.14 2.88 18.82
N GLY A 189 -8.76 3.49 17.82
CA GLY A 189 -10.17 3.29 17.51
C GLY A 189 -10.50 1.87 17.06
N ILE A 190 -9.63 1.30 16.21
CA ILE A 190 -9.77 -0.07 15.71
C ILE A 190 -9.65 -1.09 16.85
N GLN A 191 -8.69 -0.91 17.77
CA GLN A 191 -8.55 -1.78 18.93
C GLN A 191 -9.81 -1.79 19.79
N SER A 192 -10.39 -0.62 20.05
CA SER A 192 -11.65 -0.54 20.78
C SER A 192 -12.78 -1.31 20.09
N ASN A 193 -12.86 -1.29 18.77
CA ASN A 193 -13.85 -2.05 18.02
C ASN A 193 -13.58 -3.57 18.08
N ILE A 194 -12.32 -4.00 18.03
CA ILE A 194 -11.93 -5.40 18.18
C ILE A 194 -12.34 -5.92 19.58
N ASP A 195 -12.06 -5.14 20.62
CA ASP A 195 -12.39 -5.51 22.00
C ASP A 195 -13.89 -5.67 22.19
N LEU A 196 -14.73 -4.85 21.55
CA LEU A 196 -16.17 -4.97 21.56
C LEU A 196 -16.70 -6.23 20.88
N LEU A 197 -16.00 -6.73 19.85
CA LEU A 197 -16.40 -7.96 19.13
C LEU A 197 -15.99 -9.25 19.88
N GLN A 198 -15.10 -9.16 20.85
CA GLN A 198 -14.58 -10.28 21.62
C GLN A 198 -15.29 -10.45 22.98
N ASN A 199 -16.13 -9.50 23.38
CA ASN A 199 -16.95 -9.53 24.60
C ASN A 199 -18.40 -9.94 24.25
#